data_390bc0ed76c0d6af45d23e34d9b0bc92
#
_entry.id   390bc0ed76c0d6af45d23e34d9b0bc92
#
_cell.length_a   1.000
_cell.length_b   1.000
_cell.length_c   1.000
_cell.angle_alpha   90.00
_cell.angle_beta   90.00
_cell.angle_gamma   90.00
#
_symmetry.space_group_name_H-M   'P 1'
#
loop_
_entity.id
_entity.type
_entity.pdbx_description
1 polymer ?
#
loop_
_entity_poly.entity_id
_entity_poly.type
_entity_poly.pdbx_seq_one_letter_code
_entity_poly.pdbx_strand_id
1 'polypeptide(L)'
;MNADLRACSVVGKDKYGNHGRGQIIGDTEGMIKMIFEAPSGKLLGVHVIGELASELVHIGLACLSFGGDIDFFIHTVFNYPTLGDVYKYAAYKALGKLNKAREVAAKT
;
A
#
# COMPACT_ATOMS: atom_id res chain seq x y z
N MET A 1 -23.27 1.29 2.48
CA MET A 1 -22.24 0.56 1.77
C MET A 1 -22.55 -0.90 1.74
N ASN A 2 -22.61 -1.43 0.57
CA ASN A 2 -23.10 -2.77 0.36
C ASN A 2 -21.94 -3.75 0.16
N ALA A 3 -22.27 -5.01 -0.04
CA ALA A 3 -21.31 -6.08 -0.24
C ALA A 3 -20.44 -5.85 -1.49
N ASP A 4 -20.95 -5.12 -2.46
CA ASP A 4 -20.24 -4.87 -3.71
C ASP A 4 -18.96 -4.06 -3.48
N LEU A 5 -18.95 -3.15 -2.53
CA LEU A 5 -17.78 -2.35 -2.22
C LEU A 5 -16.65 -3.18 -1.64
N ARG A 6 -16.98 -4.21 -0.85
CA ARG A 6 -15.97 -5.14 -0.35
C ARG A 6 -15.39 -5.99 -1.46
N ALA A 7 -16.21 -6.41 -2.42
CA ALA A 7 -15.78 -7.19 -3.57
C ALA A 7 -14.88 -6.36 -4.50
N CYS A 8 -14.93 -5.03 -4.39
CA CYS A 8 -14.18 -4.10 -5.24
C CYS A 8 -12.96 -3.51 -4.52
N SER A 9 -12.42 -4.19 -3.54
CA SER A 9 -11.20 -3.74 -2.86
C SER A 9 -10.12 -4.80 -2.89
N VAL A 10 -8.87 -4.36 -2.90
CA VAL A 10 -7.70 -5.24 -2.82
C VAL A 10 -6.76 -4.73 -1.74
N VAL A 11 -6.02 -5.63 -1.12
CA VAL A 11 -5.14 -5.33 0.01
C VAL A 11 -3.71 -5.72 -0.34
N GLY A 12 -2.77 -4.81 -0.08
CA GLY A 12 -1.34 -5.08 -0.15
C GLY A 12 -0.71 -4.89 1.21
N LYS A 13 0.18 -5.81 1.60
CA LYS A 13 0.89 -5.76 2.87
C LYS A 13 2.38 -5.95 2.64
N ASP A 14 3.20 -5.35 3.49
CA ASP A 14 4.63 -5.57 3.47
C ASP A 14 5.19 -5.39 4.87
N LYS A 15 6.27 -6.12 5.19
CA LYS A 15 6.91 -6.08 6.49
C LYS A 15 8.19 -5.26 6.44
N TYR A 16 8.50 -4.57 7.53
CA TYR A 16 9.76 -3.83 7.66
C TYR A 16 10.97 -4.73 7.47
N GLY A 17 10.90 -5.98 7.95
CA GLY A 17 11.99 -6.95 7.84
C GLY A 17 12.39 -7.30 6.42
N ASN A 18 11.54 -6.99 5.44
CA ASN A 18 11.83 -7.23 4.02
C ASN A 18 12.73 -6.14 3.43
N HIS A 19 13.05 -5.10 4.19
CA HIS A 19 13.77 -3.93 3.66
C HIS A 19 14.95 -3.54 4.53
N GLY A 20 15.93 -2.87 3.90
CA GLY A 20 17.17 -2.52 4.55
C GLY A 20 17.01 -1.66 5.80
N ARG A 21 16.12 -0.68 5.79
CA ARG A 21 15.94 0.20 6.94
C ARG A 21 15.36 -0.53 8.15
N GLY A 22 14.38 -1.42 7.92
CA GLY A 22 13.83 -2.23 9.00
C GLY A 22 14.89 -3.11 9.64
N GLN A 23 15.78 -3.68 8.85
CA GLN A 23 16.89 -4.48 9.34
C GLN A 23 17.91 -3.63 10.08
N ILE A 24 18.23 -2.44 9.59
CA ILE A 24 19.19 -1.52 10.22
C ILE A 24 18.72 -1.12 11.62
N ILE A 25 17.45 -0.77 11.79
CA ILE A 25 16.93 -0.34 13.09
C ILE A 25 16.50 -1.52 13.97
N GLY A 26 16.55 -2.75 13.43
CA GLY A 26 16.19 -3.94 14.18
C GLY A 26 14.69 -4.21 14.30
N ASP A 27 13.85 -3.46 13.59
CA ASP A 27 12.40 -3.67 13.59
C ASP A 27 12.01 -4.53 12.40
N THR A 28 11.93 -5.83 12.61
CA THR A 28 11.52 -6.81 11.59
C THR A 28 10.05 -7.18 11.70
N GLU A 29 9.37 -6.77 12.78
CA GLU A 29 7.97 -7.10 13.05
C GLU A 29 6.99 -6.04 12.56
N GLY A 30 7.47 -4.84 12.28
CA GLY A 30 6.62 -3.78 11.76
C GLY A 30 6.07 -4.11 10.39
N MET A 31 4.90 -3.57 10.06
CA MET A 31 4.26 -3.84 8.78
C MET A 31 3.35 -2.70 8.34
N ILE A 32 3.09 -2.65 7.05
CA ILE A 32 2.10 -1.76 6.47
C ILE A 32 1.04 -2.59 5.75
N LYS A 33 -0.19 -2.08 5.78
CA LYS A 33 -1.32 -2.64 5.04
C LYS A 33 -2.00 -1.50 4.33
N MET A 34 -2.18 -1.62 3.01
CA MET A 34 -2.91 -0.64 2.22
C MET A 34 -4.10 -1.29 1.55
N ILE A 35 -5.19 -0.53 1.44
CA ILE A 35 -6.44 -0.98 0.83
C ILE A 35 -6.71 -0.07 -0.36
N PHE A 36 -6.91 -0.68 -1.54
CA PHE A 36 -7.19 0.05 -2.78
C PHE A 36 -8.53 -0.38 -3.36
N GLU A 37 -9.22 0.58 -3.97
CA GLU A 37 -10.44 0.28 -4.72
C GLU A 37 -10.08 -0.43 -6.03
N ALA A 38 -10.85 -1.45 -6.40
CA ALA A 38 -10.71 -2.12 -7.67
C ALA A 38 -11.93 -1.82 -8.54
N PRO A 39 -11.80 -1.59 -9.84
CA PRO A 39 -10.56 -1.66 -10.61
C PRO A 39 -9.77 -0.35 -10.69
N SER A 40 -10.25 0.74 -10.07
CA SER A 40 -9.65 2.08 -10.21
C SER A 40 -8.24 2.20 -9.66
N GLY A 41 -7.94 1.46 -8.58
CA GLY A 41 -6.67 1.59 -7.87
C GLY A 41 -6.60 2.75 -6.88
N LYS A 42 -7.72 3.41 -6.62
CA LYS A 42 -7.76 4.53 -5.68
C LYS A 42 -7.48 4.06 -4.26
N LEU A 43 -6.64 4.78 -3.53
CA LEU A 43 -6.31 4.44 -2.14
C LEU A 43 -7.53 4.68 -1.24
N LEU A 44 -7.89 3.67 -0.45
CA LEU A 44 -9.01 3.72 0.48
C LEU A 44 -8.57 3.77 1.95
N GLY A 45 -7.42 3.19 2.27
CA GLY A 45 -6.96 3.18 3.65
C GLY A 45 -5.53 2.71 3.79
N VAL A 46 -4.91 3.10 4.91
CA VAL A 46 -3.53 2.74 5.26
C VAL A 46 -3.47 2.42 6.74
N HIS A 47 -2.83 1.31 7.08
CA HIS A 47 -2.56 0.90 8.46
C HIS A 47 -1.07 0.62 8.60
N VAL A 48 -0.43 1.20 9.60
CA VAL A 48 1.00 1.00 9.84
C VAL A 48 1.21 0.62 11.30
N ILE A 49 2.02 -0.39 11.53
CA ILE A 49 2.42 -0.85 12.87
C ILE A 49 3.94 -0.96 12.89
N GLY A 50 4.59 -0.46 13.94
CA GLY A 50 6.04 -0.57 14.11
C GLY A 50 6.70 0.76 14.41
N GLU A 51 8.04 0.79 14.30
CA GLU A 51 8.82 1.99 14.53
C GLU A 51 8.41 3.08 13.55
N LEU A 52 8.30 4.29 14.06
CA LEU A 52 7.94 5.47 13.29
C LEU A 52 6.60 5.36 12.58
N ALA A 53 5.68 4.48 13.06
CA ALA A 53 4.38 4.31 12.43
C ALA A 53 3.61 5.63 12.32
N SER A 54 3.66 6.47 13.37
CA SER A 54 2.97 7.76 13.37
C SER A 54 3.55 8.75 12.36
N GLU A 55 4.81 8.57 11.96
CA GLU A 55 5.42 9.38 10.91
C GLU A 55 5.13 8.79 9.52
N LEU A 56 5.30 7.47 9.39
CA LEU A 56 5.10 6.79 8.11
C LEU A 56 3.67 6.89 7.59
N VAL A 57 2.70 6.90 8.48
CA VAL A 57 1.29 6.98 8.07
C VAL A 57 0.99 8.28 7.31
N HIS A 58 1.80 9.33 7.49
CA HIS A 58 1.59 10.61 6.82
C HIS A 58 1.72 10.52 5.30
N ILE A 59 2.53 9.60 4.78
CA ILE A 59 2.64 9.39 3.32
C ILE A 59 1.29 8.94 2.77
N GLY A 60 0.68 7.95 3.42
CA GLY A 60 -0.65 7.48 3.04
C GLY A 60 -1.72 8.53 3.24
N LEU A 61 -1.64 9.29 4.34
CA LEU A 61 -2.58 10.37 4.60
C LEU A 61 -2.55 11.42 3.51
N ALA A 62 -1.34 11.82 3.07
CA ALA A 62 -1.20 12.80 1.99
C ALA A 62 -1.83 12.27 0.69
N CYS A 63 -1.56 11.01 0.36
CA CYS A 63 -2.12 10.39 -0.83
C CYS A 63 -3.65 10.35 -0.77
N LEU A 64 -4.22 9.96 0.38
CA LEU A 64 -5.67 9.95 0.59
C LEU A 64 -6.27 11.34 0.42
N SER A 65 -5.61 12.35 1.01
CA SER A 65 -6.10 13.73 1.01
C SER A 65 -6.21 14.31 -0.39
N PHE A 66 -5.33 13.89 -1.30
CA PHE A 66 -5.33 14.37 -2.68
C PHE A 66 -6.02 13.38 -3.64
N GLY A 67 -6.71 12.36 -3.12
CA GLY A 67 -7.41 11.40 -3.95
C GLY A 67 -6.49 10.53 -4.79
N GLY A 68 -5.29 10.25 -4.28
CA GLY A 68 -4.28 9.48 -5.00
C GLY A 68 -4.63 8.00 -5.14
N ASP A 69 -3.86 7.34 -5.98
CA ASP A 69 -4.06 5.95 -6.33
C ASP A 69 -2.76 5.14 -6.22
N ILE A 70 -2.85 3.86 -6.58
CA ILE A 70 -1.73 2.93 -6.50
C ILE A 70 -0.51 3.40 -7.31
N ASP A 71 -0.74 4.11 -8.41
CA ASP A 71 0.36 4.58 -9.26
C ASP A 71 1.28 5.56 -8.54
N PHE A 72 0.75 6.32 -7.59
CA PHE A 72 1.59 7.19 -6.76
C PHE A 72 2.71 6.40 -6.10
N PHE A 73 2.39 5.23 -5.52
CA PHE A 73 3.38 4.43 -4.81
C PHE A 73 4.32 3.68 -5.75
N ILE A 74 3.79 3.23 -6.88
CA ILE A 74 4.57 2.48 -7.87
C ILE A 74 5.62 3.37 -8.55
N HIS A 75 5.24 4.61 -8.88
CA HIS A 75 6.10 5.50 -9.67
C HIS A 75 6.91 6.49 -8.83
N THR A 76 6.61 6.65 -7.54
CA THR A 76 7.38 7.53 -6.66
C THR A 76 8.72 6.87 -6.31
N VAL A 77 9.79 7.66 -6.35
CA VAL A 77 11.12 7.21 -5.93
C VAL A 77 11.28 7.59 -4.46
N PHE A 78 11.35 6.57 -3.60
CA PHE A 78 11.61 6.79 -2.17
C PHE A 78 13.10 6.70 -1.89
N ASN A 79 13.56 7.46 -0.89
CA ASN A 79 14.95 7.34 -0.46
C ASN A 79 15.22 5.94 0.09
N TYR A 80 16.38 5.38 -0.24
CA TYR A 80 16.81 4.07 0.26
C TYR A 80 18.10 4.23 1.07
N PRO A 81 18.25 3.58 2.23
CA PRO A 81 17.27 2.74 2.91
C PRO A 81 16.36 3.56 3.85
N THR A 82 15.06 3.55 3.62
CA THR A 82 14.09 4.18 4.51
C THR A 82 12.89 3.26 4.70
N LEU A 83 12.12 3.48 5.78
CA LEU A 83 10.90 2.71 6.00
C LEU A 83 9.81 3.07 4.97
N GLY A 84 9.96 4.19 4.27
CA GLY A 84 9.06 4.57 3.18
C GLY A 84 8.96 3.53 2.08
N ASP A 85 10.01 2.73 1.88
CA ASP A 85 10.01 1.66 0.88
C ASP A 85 8.90 0.64 1.09
N VAL A 86 8.41 0.44 2.32
CA VAL A 86 7.32 -0.51 2.57
C VAL A 86 6.06 -0.15 1.80
N TYR A 87 5.81 1.14 1.57
CA TYR A 87 4.68 1.59 0.76
C TYR A 87 4.77 1.04 -0.67
N LYS A 88 5.93 1.20 -1.29
CA LYS A 88 6.13 0.78 -2.67
C LYS A 88 5.92 -0.73 -2.82
N TYR A 89 6.51 -1.51 -1.94
CA TYR A 89 6.42 -2.96 -2.04
C TYR A 89 5.04 -3.51 -1.65
N ALA A 90 4.37 -2.87 -0.68
CA ALA A 90 2.98 -3.20 -0.39
C ALA A 90 2.09 -2.90 -1.60
N ALA A 91 2.35 -1.79 -2.30
CA ALA A 91 1.62 -1.43 -3.51
C ALA A 91 1.85 -2.45 -4.63
N TYR A 92 3.09 -2.95 -4.81
CA TYR A 92 3.35 -3.99 -5.79
C TYR A 92 2.56 -5.26 -5.50
N LYS A 93 2.44 -5.64 -4.23
CA LYS A 93 1.64 -6.81 -3.85
C LYS A 93 0.15 -6.60 -4.14
N ALA A 94 -0.35 -5.40 -3.87
CA ALA A 94 -1.73 -5.04 -4.20
C ALA A 94 -1.94 -5.01 -5.71
N LEU A 95 -0.94 -4.56 -6.48
CA LEU A 95 -1.04 -4.44 -7.93
C LEU A 95 -1.34 -5.78 -8.61
N GLY A 96 -0.72 -6.86 -8.15
CA GLY A 96 -1.01 -8.19 -8.67
C GLY A 96 -2.48 -8.56 -8.52
N LYS A 97 -3.05 -8.29 -7.36
CA LYS A 97 -4.46 -8.53 -7.07
C LYS A 97 -5.36 -7.60 -7.88
N LEU A 98 -4.95 -6.34 -8.00
CA LEU A 98 -5.69 -5.33 -8.76
C LEU A 98 -5.75 -5.67 -10.24
N ASN A 99 -4.65 -6.14 -10.81
CA ASN A 99 -4.62 -6.54 -12.22
C ASN A 99 -5.57 -7.70 -12.49
N LYS A 100 -5.67 -8.66 -11.58
CA LYS A 100 -6.65 -9.74 -11.68
C LYS A 100 -8.07 -9.21 -11.67
N ALA A 101 -8.37 -8.27 -10.77
CA ALA A 101 -9.69 -7.66 -10.68
C ALA A 101 -10.02 -6.90 -11.97
N ARG A 102 -9.04 -6.19 -12.54
CA ARG A 102 -9.20 -5.47 -13.81
C ARG A 102 -9.48 -6.42 -14.98
N GLU A 103 -8.83 -7.57 -15.01
CA GLU A 103 -9.07 -8.59 -16.01
C GLU A 103 -10.51 -9.13 -15.95
N VAL A 104 -10.98 -9.42 -14.74
CA VAL A 104 -12.34 -9.89 -14.52
C VAL A 104 -13.34 -8.83 -14.96
N ALA A 105 -13.11 -7.56 -14.60
CA ALA A 105 -13.98 -6.46 -14.99
C ALA A 105 -14.03 -6.29 -16.52
N ALA A 106 -12.90 -6.47 -17.19
CA ALA A 106 -12.82 -6.33 -18.65
C ALA A 106 -13.57 -7.44 -19.39
N LYS A 107 -13.74 -8.61 -18.74
CA LYS A 107 -14.45 -9.75 -19.33
C LYS A 107 -15.96 -9.68 -19.16
N THR A 108 -16.42 -8.79 -18.34
CA THR A 108 -17.87 -8.61 -18.10
C THR A 108 -18.37 -7.38 -18.85
#